data_29e750e3208e27d449bb7765d6bd660b
#
_entry.id   29e750e3208e27d449bb7765d6bd660b
#
_cell.length_a   1.000
_cell.length_b   1.000
_cell.length_c   1.000
_cell.angle_alpha   90.00
_cell.angle_beta   90.00
_cell.angle_gamma   90.00
#
_symmetry.space_group_name_H-M   'P 1'
#
loop_
_entity.id
_entity.type
_entity.pdbx_description
1 polymer ?
#
loop_
_entity_poly.entity_id
_entity_poly.type
_entity_poly.pdbx_seq_one_letter_code
_entity_poly.pdbx_strand_id
1 'polypeptide(L)'
;GLYFSNFYAQVGVGTSSDTEFTYSTSLMPSLNGTVFVNYYNNKYETIQKLLKEKDYYVFSMHGNEGNFWNRDVMHKNLGYDKFYSKSSFIIDEEYGLGLSDGSFFKQAVPMIKEINDNHELFYGTLITLTNHTPWAKVNEYSEYKVSKSITVGGQYITRPYLEDTTIGKYIKSVNYMDKCIGTFIEELDKEGILDNTIIVIYGDHDARLSKKDYEYMYNYDPYTDKVLNSDDENYHEVTNYEYELNRKVPFIIWSKDIKNKEINTPMGMIDVLPTLGNMLGISSKYALGNDIMNIKDGDNTIVFNNGSYLTSKIYYNSRNGDIYPIANEVINNEYITKRVVYTGCLFFCKKY
;
A
#
# COMPACT_ATOMS: atom_id res chain seq x y z
N GLY A 1 -5.13 -10.75 -12.92
CA GLY A 1 -4.64 -10.55 -11.55
C GLY A 1 -5.72 -10.70 -10.48
N LEU A 2 -5.31 -10.81 -9.24
CA LEU A 2 -6.18 -10.88 -8.06
C LEU A 2 -6.21 -9.52 -7.38
N TYR A 3 -7.39 -8.98 -7.13
CA TYR A 3 -7.58 -7.76 -6.35
C TYR A 3 -8.28 -8.09 -5.03
N PHE A 4 -7.63 -7.77 -3.91
CA PHE A 4 -8.17 -7.98 -2.57
C PHE A 4 -8.84 -6.68 -2.11
N SER A 5 -10.14 -6.58 -2.31
CA SER A 5 -10.88 -5.33 -2.13
C SER A 5 -11.10 -4.94 -0.66
N ASN A 6 -10.84 -5.82 0.30
CA ASN A 6 -10.97 -5.58 1.73
C ASN A 6 -9.67 -5.85 2.48
N PHE A 7 -8.56 -5.24 2.04
CA PHE A 7 -7.26 -5.33 2.67
C PHE A 7 -6.97 -4.10 3.55
N TYR A 8 -6.53 -4.32 4.79
CA TYR A 8 -6.38 -3.28 5.80
C TYR A 8 -5.00 -3.25 6.42
N ALA A 9 -4.47 -2.02 6.60
CA ALA A 9 -3.20 -1.79 7.27
C ALA A 9 -3.29 -2.10 8.78
N GLN A 10 -2.27 -2.80 9.30
CA GLN A 10 -2.14 -3.21 10.70
C GLN A 10 -0.86 -2.61 11.33
N VAL A 11 -0.57 -1.36 11.02
CA VAL A 11 0.64 -0.67 11.48
C VAL A 11 0.44 0.11 12.77
N GLY A 12 1.52 0.36 13.47
CA GLY A 12 1.60 1.23 14.62
C GLY A 12 2.51 2.44 14.35
N VAL A 13 3.44 2.70 15.28
CA VAL A 13 4.39 3.82 15.22
C VAL A 13 5.37 3.69 14.06
N GLY A 14 5.76 2.46 13.73
CA GLY A 14 6.78 2.16 12.72
C GLY A 14 6.31 2.31 11.28
N THR A 15 5.00 2.51 11.04
CA THR A 15 4.44 2.70 9.70
C THR A 15 4.97 1.70 8.67
N SER A 16 5.78 2.17 7.69
CA SER A 16 6.37 1.31 6.65
C SER A 16 7.23 0.19 7.22
N SER A 17 8.04 0.46 8.26
CA SER A 17 8.86 -0.58 8.91
C SER A 17 8.02 -1.66 9.60
N ASP A 18 6.84 -1.30 10.12
CA ASP A 18 5.90 -2.27 10.68
C ASP A 18 5.30 -3.16 9.57
N THR A 19 4.98 -2.57 8.42
CA THR A 19 4.50 -3.32 7.26
C THR A 19 5.57 -4.28 6.73
N GLU A 20 6.80 -3.81 6.56
CA GLU A 20 7.93 -4.63 6.13
C GLU A 20 8.15 -5.83 7.07
N PHE A 21 8.03 -5.59 8.38
CA PHE A 21 8.10 -6.65 9.39
C PHE A 21 6.92 -7.63 9.28
N THR A 22 5.70 -7.12 9.26
CA THR A 22 4.48 -7.94 9.29
C THR A 22 4.35 -8.80 8.03
N TYR A 23 4.65 -8.25 6.87
CA TYR A 23 4.66 -9.02 5.61
C TYR A 23 5.74 -10.09 5.58
N SER A 24 6.90 -9.77 6.14
CA SER A 24 8.01 -10.72 6.18
C SER A 24 7.76 -11.90 7.12
N THR A 25 7.00 -11.69 8.20
CA THR A 25 6.92 -12.64 9.32
C THR A 25 5.51 -13.17 9.60
N SER A 26 4.46 -12.50 9.13
CA SER A 26 3.07 -12.73 9.57
C SER A 26 2.84 -12.50 11.07
N LEU A 27 3.70 -11.69 11.73
CA LEU A 27 3.55 -11.31 13.13
C LEU A 27 3.03 -9.88 13.22
N MET A 28 2.30 -9.58 14.30
CA MET A 28 1.87 -8.20 14.59
C MET A 28 3.08 -7.32 14.95
N PRO A 29 3.07 -6.05 14.54
CA PRO A 29 4.12 -5.11 14.91
C PRO A 29 4.09 -4.78 16.40
N SER A 30 5.16 -4.16 16.90
CA SER A 30 5.25 -3.75 18.31
C SER A 30 4.21 -2.68 18.66
N LEU A 31 3.60 -2.79 19.83
CA LEU A 31 2.71 -1.75 20.37
C LEU A 31 3.49 -0.51 20.84
N ASN A 32 4.77 -0.65 21.16
CA ASN A 32 5.64 0.42 21.66
C ASN A 32 6.89 0.53 20.79
N GLY A 33 6.99 1.61 20.02
CA GLY A 33 8.07 1.80 19.06
C GLY A 33 7.95 0.85 17.86
N THR A 34 9.05 0.54 17.21
CA THR A 34 9.08 -0.36 16.05
C THR A 34 10.02 -1.54 16.27
N VAL A 35 9.66 -2.70 15.71
CA VAL A 35 10.49 -3.92 15.76
C VAL A 35 11.86 -3.67 15.12
N PHE A 36 11.92 -2.88 14.05
CA PHE A 36 13.16 -2.57 13.34
C PHE A 36 14.22 -1.86 14.21
N VAL A 37 13.78 -1.13 15.22
CA VAL A 37 14.68 -0.43 16.15
C VAL A 37 14.83 -1.17 17.47
N ASN A 38 13.72 -1.64 18.05
CA ASN A 38 13.73 -2.16 19.42
C ASN A 38 14.08 -3.65 19.49
N TYR A 39 13.85 -4.42 18.41
CA TYR A 39 13.98 -5.88 18.41
C TYR A 39 14.74 -6.39 17.17
N TYR A 40 15.58 -5.55 16.57
CA TYR A 40 16.32 -5.86 15.34
C TYR A 40 17.28 -7.05 15.48
N ASN A 41 17.69 -7.40 16.69
CA ASN A 41 18.62 -8.49 16.98
C ASN A 41 17.93 -9.85 17.27
N ASN A 42 16.59 -9.89 17.30
CA ASN A 42 15.86 -11.13 17.45
C ASN A 42 15.94 -11.97 16.18
N LYS A 43 15.75 -13.28 16.32
CA LYS A 43 15.69 -14.21 15.19
C LYS A 43 14.25 -14.35 14.74
N TYR A 44 14.01 -14.11 13.47
CA TYR A 44 12.69 -14.25 12.84
C TYR A 44 12.75 -15.31 11.72
N GLU A 45 11.69 -16.11 11.59
CA GLU A 45 11.39 -16.83 10.38
C GLU A 45 10.66 -15.86 9.43
N THR A 46 11.12 -15.76 8.21
CA THR A 46 10.67 -14.73 7.28
C THR A 46 10.47 -15.30 5.90
N ILE A 47 9.61 -14.69 5.08
CA ILE A 47 9.43 -15.07 3.68
C ILE A 47 10.76 -15.10 2.92
N GLN A 48 11.66 -14.14 3.20
CA GLN A 48 12.98 -14.05 2.59
C GLN A 48 13.82 -15.30 2.88
N LYS A 49 13.89 -15.72 4.16
CA LYS A 49 14.65 -16.90 4.56
C LYS A 49 14.06 -18.19 3.99
N LEU A 50 12.73 -18.32 4.02
CA LEU A 50 12.03 -19.48 3.47
C LEU A 50 12.24 -19.60 1.94
N LEU A 51 12.27 -18.49 1.22
CA LEU A 51 12.56 -18.48 -0.22
C LEU A 51 14.04 -18.80 -0.51
N LYS A 52 14.96 -18.34 0.34
CA LYS A 52 16.39 -18.73 0.22
C LYS A 52 16.62 -20.22 0.39
N GLU A 53 15.81 -20.92 1.19
CA GLU A 53 15.84 -22.39 1.28
C GLU A 53 15.39 -23.07 -0.03
N LYS A 54 14.84 -22.29 -0.98
CA LYS A 54 14.45 -22.69 -2.32
C LYS A 54 15.30 -22.04 -3.41
N ASP A 55 16.51 -21.64 -3.07
CA ASP A 55 17.52 -21.06 -3.97
C ASP A 55 17.15 -19.71 -4.60
N TYR A 56 16.19 -18.97 -4.00
CA TYR A 56 15.91 -17.59 -4.43
C TYR A 56 17.02 -16.63 -4.00
N TYR A 57 17.48 -15.80 -4.91
CA TYR A 57 18.22 -14.58 -4.57
C TYR A 57 17.26 -13.51 -4.06
N VAL A 58 17.52 -12.95 -2.89
CA VAL A 58 16.56 -12.08 -2.21
C VAL A 58 17.14 -10.67 -2.03
N PHE A 59 16.48 -9.66 -2.57
CA PHE A 59 16.96 -8.28 -2.51
C PHE A 59 15.86 -7.29 -2.14
N SER A 60 16.28 -6.08 -1.72
CA SER A 60 15.39 -4.94 -1.52
C SER A 60 16.01 -3.68 -2.08
N MET A 61 15.15 -2.73 -2.50
CA MET A 61 15.52 -1.44 -3.06
C MET A 61 14.74 -0.32 -2.42
N HIS A 62 15.42 0.81 -2.10
CA HIS A 62 14.79 1.99 -1.51
C HIS A 62 15.60 3.24 -1.80
N GLY A 63 14.98 4.25 -2.38
CA GLY A 63 15.62 5.51 -2.80
C GLY A 63 15.96 6.48 -1.66
N ASN A 64 16.01 6.03 -0.41
CA ASN A 64 16.33 6.81 0.78
C ASN A 64 17.52 6.24 1.54
N GLU A 65 17.98 6.95 2.59
CA GLU A 65 19.08 6.54 3.45
C GLU A 65 18.83 5.15 4.07
N GLY A 66 19.87 4.29 4.00
CA GLY A 66 19.76 2.91 4.48
C GLY A 66 19.52 2.78 5.99
N ASN A 67 19.96 3.76 6.78
CA ASN A 67 19.76 3.78 8.22
C ASN A 67 18.36 4.27 8.63
N PHE A 68 17.59 4.85 7.72
CA PHE A 68 16.21 5.27 8.02
C PHE A 68 15.38 4.02 8.39
N TRP A 69 14.72 4.04 9.54
CA TRP A 69 14.11 2.87 10.18
C TRP A 69 15.07 1.72 10.47
N ASN A 70 16.40 1.95 10.54
CA ASN A 70 17.39 0.89 10.78
C ASN A 70 17.36 -0.25 9.73
N ARG A 71 16.97 0.08 8.48
CA ARG A 71 16.79 -0.92 7.40
C ARG A 71 18.08 -1.64 7.01
N ASP A 72 19.21 -0.95 7.00
CA ASP A 72 20.53 -1.53 6.70
C ASP A 72 20.91 -2.70 7.62
N VAL A 73 20.47 -2.66 8.87
CA VAL A 73 20.62 -3.76 9.82
C VAL A 73 19.49 -4.77 9.71
N MET A 74 18.24 -4.27 9.70
CA MET A 74 17.07 -5.13 9.81
C MET A 74 16.82 -5.94 8.53
N HIS A 75 17.04 -5.39 7.33
CA HIS A 75 16.89 -6.14 6.08
C HIS A 75 17.84 -7.33 6.04
N LYS A 76 19.09 -7.14 6.51
CA LYS A 76 20.03 -8.26 6.65
C LYS A 76 19.49 -9.33 7.62
N ASN A 77 18.89 -8.92 8.75
CA ASN A 77 18.31 -9.85 9.71
C ASN A 77 17.06 -10.57 9.17
N LEU A 78 16.24 -9.87 8.37
CA LEU A 78 15.10 -10.48 7.69
C LEU A 78 15.51 -11.49 6.62
N GLY A 79 16.77 -11.45 6.16
CA GLY A 79 17.32 -12.46 5.24
C GLY A 79 17.58 -11.97 3.83
N TYR A 80 17.49 -10.67 3.55
CA TYR A 80 17.88 -10.13 2.24
C TYR A 80 19.39 -10.35 1.99
N ASP A 81 19.74 -10.80 0.80
CA ASP A 81 21.13 -10.93 0.34
C ASP A 81 21.74 -9.56 0.04
N LYS A 82 20.90 -8.65 -0.50
CA LYS A 82 21.32 -7.29 -0.83
C LYS A 82 20.22 -6.29 -0.53
N PHE A 83 20.61 -5.17 0.05
CA PHE A 83 19.80 -3.96 0.16
C PHE A 83 20.45 -2.83 -0.65
N TYR A 84 19.74 -2.35 -1.67
CA TYR A 84 20.12 -1.21 -2.47
C TYR A 84 19.43 0.04 -1.89
N SER A 85 20.18 0.82 -1.12
CA SER A 85 19.72 2.07 -0.53
C SER A 85 20.07 3.28 -1.42
N LYS A 86 19.83 4.50 -0.95
CA LYS A 86 20.12 5.77 -1.65
C LYS A 86 21.50 5.79 -2.32
N SER A 87 22.52 5.25 -1.67
CA SER A 87 23.90 5.21 -2.21
C SER A 87 24.05 4.32 -3.45
N SER A 88 23.08 3.50 -3.77
CA SER A 88 23.09 2.64 -4.97
C SER A 88 22.43 3.31 -6.18
N PHE A 89 21.90 4.51 -6.04
CA PHE A 89 21.18 5.25 -7.07
C PHE A 89 21.83 6.60 -7.34
N ILE A 90 21.65 7.11 -8.55
CA ILE A 90 21.93 8.50 -8.89
C ILE A 90 20.73 9.34 -8.44
N ILE A 91 20.97 10.31 -7.56
CA ILE A 91 19.91 11.19 -7.06
C ILE A 91 19.75 12.37 -8.02
N ASP A 92 19.12 12.13 -9.15
CA ASP A 92 18.89 13.07 -10.24
C ASP A 92 17.55 13.83 -10.11
N GLU A 93 16.57 13.25 -9.39
CA GLU A 93 15.28 13.86 -9.13
C GLU A 93 14.81 13.51 -7.71
N GLU A 94 14.62 14.52 -6.85
CA GLU A 94 14.28 14.30 -5.45
C GLU A 94 12.98 15.02 -5.08
N TYR A 95 11.98 14.23 -4.68
CA TYR A 95 10.70 14.71 -4.15
C TYR A 95 10.47 14.16 -2.74
N GLY A 96 10.26 15.06 -1.78
CA GLY A 96 10.01 14.69 -0.39
C GLY A 96 11.22 14.07 0.31
N LEU A 97 11.18 12.79 0.61
CA LEU A 97 12.16 12.11 1.46
C LEU A 97 13.36 11.51 0.71
N GLY A 98 13.39 11.56 -0.60
CA GLY A 98 14.48 10.98 -1.39
C GLY A 98 14.18 10.92 -2.89
N LEU A 99 14.80 9.96 -3.57
CA LEU A 99 14.67 9.78 -5.00
C LEU A 99 13.21 9.63 -5.42
N SER A 100 12.81 10.34 -6.49
CA SER A 100 11.45 10.22 -7.04
C SER A 100 11.13 8.80 -7.50
N ASP A 101 9.85 8.40 -7.44
CA ASP A 101 9.42 7.07 -7.88
C ASP A 101 9.69 6.87 -9.39
N GLY A 102 9.58 7.93 -10.21
CA GLY A 102 9.90 7.86 -11.63
C GLY A 102 11.37 7.53 -11.89
N SER A 103 12.28 8.26 -11.26
CA SER A 103 13.71 7.99 -11.38
C SER A 103 14.10 6.68 -10.70
N PHE A 104 13.54 6.38 -9.53
CA PHE A 104 13.77 5.12 -8.82
C PHE A 104 13.47 3.90 -9.69
N PHE A 105 12.29 3.82 -10.28
CA PHE A 105 11.90 2.70 -11.14
C PHE A 105 12.73 2.64 -12.42
N LYS A 106 13.01 3.79 -13.04
CA LYS A 106 13.89 3.84 -14.24
C LYS A 106 15.27 3.25 -13.97
N GLN A 107 15.84 3.51 -12.79
CA GLN A 107 17.14 2.97 -12.39
C GLN A 107 17.03 1.52 -11.88
N ALA A 108 15.90 1.12 -11.30
CA ALA A 108 15.69 -0.24 -10.81
C ALA A 108 15.57 -1.27 -11.95
N VAL A 109 14.99 -0.92 -13.11
CA VAL A 109 14.82 -1.85 -14.24
C VAL A 109 16.12 -2.51 -14.68
N PRO A 110 17.21 -1.78 -15.02
CA PRO A 110 18.47 -2.42 -15.41
C PRO A 110 19.10 -3.24 -14.28
N MET A 111 18.94 -2.84 -13.02
CA MET A 111 19.43 -3.60 -11.87
C MET A 111 18.69 -4.93 -11.71
N ILE A 112 17.35 -4.92 -11.90
CA ILE A 112 16.52 -6.13 -11.84
C ILE A 112 16.85 -7.04 -13.02
N LYS A 113 17.12 -6.46 -14.21
CA LYS A 113 17.57 -7.25 -15.37
C LYS A 113 18.88 -7.96 -15.08
N GLU A 114 19.88 -7.28 -14.53
CA GLU A 114 21.14 -7.87 -14.13
C GLU A 114 20.93 -9.01 -13.12
N ILE A 115 20.05 -8.82 -12.14
CA ILE A 115 19.70 -9.87 -11.18
C ILE A 115 19.03 -11.05 -11.90
N ASN A 116 18.09 -10.80 -12.82
CA ASN A 116 17.42 -11.83 -13.59
C ASN A 116 18.37 -12.63 -14.46
N ASP A 117 19.38 -11.98 -15.03
CA ASP A 117 20.38 -12.63 -15.90
C ASP A 117 21.37 -13.49 -15.09
N ASN A 118 21.59 -13.16 -13.82
CA ASN A 118 22.55 -13.85 -12.94
C ASN A 118 21.92 -14.88 -11.97
N HIS A 119 20.59 -14.85 -11.79
CA HIS A 119 19.90 -15.73 -10.85
C HIS A 119 18.68 -16.35 -11.50
N GLU A 120 18.54 -17.67 -11.39
CA GLU A 120 17.39 -18.40 -11.92
C GLU A 120 16.08 -17.98 -11.24
N LEU A 121 16.13 -17.80 -9.91
CA LEU A 121 15.02 -17.38 -9.08
C LEU A 121 15.38 -16.16 -8.25
N PHE A 122 14.49 -15.19 -8.19
CA PHE A 122 14.67 -14.02 -7.31
C PHE A 122 13.37 -13.58 -6.63
N TYR A 123 13.54 -12.89 -5.52
CA TYR A 123 12.48 -12.18 -4.80
C TYR A 123 12.97 -10.77 -4.48
N GLY A 124 12.28 -9.76 -4.97
CA GLY A 124 12.63 -8.35 -4.77
C GLY A 124 11.53 -7.57 -4.07
N THR A 125 11.92 -6.70 -3.13
CA THR A 125 11.05 -5.73 -2.47
C THR A 125 11.47 -4.32 -2.85
N LEU A 126 10.60 -3.55 -3.51
CA LEU A 126 10.82 -2.18 -3.90
C LEU A 126 9.94 -1.25 -3.05
N ILE A 127 10.57 -0.29 -2.34
CA ILE A 127 9.90 0.63 -1.42
C ILE A 127 9.92 2.03 -2.05
N THR A 128 8.76 2.54 -2.43
CA THR A 128 8.57 3.85 -3.06
C THR A 128 8.54 5.00 -2.04
N LEU A 129 8.63 6.25 -2.48
CA LEU A 129 8.78 7.41 -1.61
C LEU A 129 7.88 8.60 -1.97
N THR A 130 7.64 8.87 -3.26
CA THR A 130 7.05 10.15 -3.70
C THR A 130 5.63 10.36 -3.17
N ASN A 131 4.91 9.26 -2.93
CA ASN A 131 3.56 9.32 -2.37
C ASN A 131 3.52 9.53 -0.84
N HIS A 132 4.67 9.73 -0.19
CA HIS A 132 4.74 10.03 1.23
C HIS A 132 4.43 11.52 1.51
N THR A 133 3.61 11.78 2.57
CA THR A 133 3.33 13.15 3.04
C THR A 133 4.64 13.94 3.27
N PRO A 134 4.66 15.28 3.07
CA PRO A 134 3.54 16.22 2.95
C PRO A 134 3.13 16.64 1.53
N TRP A 135 3.60 16.05 0.46
CA TRP A 135 3.29 16.36 -0.96
C TRP A 135 3.50 17.85 -1.34
N ALA A 136 4.45 18.51 -0.71
CA ALA A 136 4.66 19.97 -0.89
C ALA A 136 4.98 20.35 -2.33
N LYS A 137 5.67 19.47 -3.07
CA LYS A 137 6.13 19.67 -4.45
C LYS A 137 5.25 18.99 -5.50
N VAL A 138 4.03 18.57 -5.16
CA VAL A 138 3.20 17.75 -6.04
C VAL A 138 2.94 18.40 -7.41
N ASN A 139 2.86 19.72 -7.50
CA ASN A 139 2.66 20.42 -8.75
C ASN A 139 3.92 20.45 -9.65
N GLU A 140 5.11 20.05 -9.14
CA GLU A 140 6.33 19.93 -9.92
C GLU A 140 6.37 18.62 -10.72
N TYR A 141 5.66 17.57 -10.22
CA TYR A 141 5.71 16.24 -10.81
C TYR A 141 4.34 15.68 -11.25
N SER A 142 3.22 16.33 -10.91
CA SER A 142 1.87 15.90 -11.30
C SER A 142 1.05 17.03 -11.91
N GLU A 143 0.66 16.85 -13.17
CA GLU A 143 -0.24 17.73 -13.88
C GLU A 143 -1.73 17.35 -13.68
N TYR A 144 -2.01 16.30 -12.90
CA TYR A 144 -3.36 15.82 -12.68
C TYR A 144 -4.24 16.90 -12.03
N LYS A 145 -5.45 17.10 -12.57
CA LYS A 145 -6.40 18.08 -12.05
C LYS A 145 -7.46 17.39 -11.19
N VAL A 146 -7.66 17.92 -10.00
CA VAL A 146 -8.69 17.46 -9.05
C VAL A 146 -9.86 18.45 -8.98
N SER A 147 -10.01 19.28 -10.01
CA SER A 147 -11.15 20.19 -10.21
C SER A 147 -12.41 19.42 -10.60
N LYS A 148 -13.59 20.00 -10.33
CA LYS A 148 -14.89 19.51 -10.79
C LYS A 148 -15.43 20.40 -11.91
N SER A 149 -15.99 19.78 -12.95
CA SER A 149 -16.68 20.48 -14.03
C SER A 149 -18.16 20.17 -13.98
N ILE A 150 -18.97 21.22 -14.07
CA ILE A 150 -20.43 21.16 -14.04
C ILE A 150 -21.02 22.00 -15.17
N THR A 151 -22.30 21.74 -15.52
CA THR A 151 -23.06 22.57 -16.46
C THR A 151 -24.15 23.29 -15.69
N VAL A 152 -24.15 24.62 -15.75
CA VAL A 152 -25.18 25.48 -15.15
C VAL A 152 -25.74 26.40 -16.21
N GLY A 153 -27.07 26.34 -16.44
CA GLY A 153 -27.73 27.17 -17.46
C GLY A 153 -27.17 26.96 -18.87
N GLY A 154 -26.65 25.77 -19.20
CA GLY A 154 -26.05 25.46 -20.49
C GLY A 154 -24.56 25.90 -20.62
N GLN A 155 -23.98 26.50 -19.59
CA GLN A 155 -22.57 26.88 -19.56
C GLN A 155 -21.75 25.86 -18.80
N TYR A 156 -20.58 25.53 -19.36
CA TYR A 156 -19.60 24.65 -18.73
C TYR A 156 -18.70 25.44 -17.76
N ILE A 157 -18.72 25.09 -16.49
CA ILE A 157 -17.98 25.78 -15.41
C ILE A 157 -17.06 24.77 -14.74
N THR A 158 -15.78 25.12 -14.60
CA THR A 158 -14.80 24.34 -13.83
C THR A 158 -14.59 24.98 -12.46
N ARG A 159 -14.75 24.20 -11.41
CA ARG A 159 -14.56 24.58 -10.02
C ARG A 159 -13.25 24.01 -9.48
N PRO A 160 -12.53 24.71 -8.59
CA PRO A 160 -11.24 24.24 -8.07
C PRO A 160 -11.37 22.95 -7.26
N TYR A 161 -12.47 22.72 -6.55
CA TYR A 161 -12.75 21.55 -5.74
C TYR A 161 -11.60 21.19 -4.78
N LEU A 162 -10.72 20.23 -5.10
CA LEU A 162 -9.66 19.77 -4.22
C LEU A 162 -8.26 20.31 -4.60
N GLU A 163 -8.12 21.19 -5.61
CA GLU A 163 -6.82 21.55 -6.21
C GLU A 163 -5.74 21.95 -5.19
N ASP A 164 -6.06 22.75 -4.17
CA ASP A 164 -5.10 23.27 -3.20
C ASP A 164 -5.21 22.62 -1.82
N THR A 165 -6.07 21.62 -1.67
CA THR A 165 -6.28 20.92 -0.39
C THR A 165 -5.22 19.83 -0.16
N THR A 166 -5.03 19.41 1.08
CA THR A 166 -4.14 18.29 1.44
C THR A 166 -4.54 17.01 0.72
N ILE A 167 -5.84 16.68 0.73
CA ILE A 167 -6.36 15.49 0.04
C ILE A 167 -6.20 15.61 -1.50
N GLY A 168 -6.32 16.79 -2.06
CA GLY A 168 -6.10 17.02 -3.48
C GLY A 168 -4.63 16.80 -3.89
N LYS A 169 -3.70 17.32 -3.09
CA LYS A 169 -2.26 17.06 -3.28
C LYS A 169 -1.93 15.59 -3.21
N TYR A 170 -2.53 14.88 -2.28
CA TYR A 170 -2.40 13.44 -2.15
C TYR A 170 -2.93 12.70 -3.39
N ILE A 171 -4.13 13.02 -3.89
CA ILE A 171 -4.68 12.43 -5.12
C ILE A 171 -3.77 12.66 -6.32
N LYS A 172 -3.19 13.86 -6.45
CA LYS A 172 -2.20 14.17 -7.49
C LYS A 172 -0.95 13.30 -7.38
N SER A 173 -0.44 13.12 -6.16
CA SER A 173 0.71 12.26 -5.89
C SER A 173 0.44 10.80 -6.24
N VAL A 174 -0.75 10.30 -5.91
CA VAL A 174 -1.19 8.94 -6.29
C VAL A 174 -1.24 8.76 -7.80
N ASN A 175 -1.79 9.73 -8.53
CA ASN A 175 -1.82 9.67 -9.99
C ASN A 175 -0.41 9.63 -10.60
N TYR A 176 0.54 10.37 -10.02
CA TYR A 176 1.94 10.30 -10.43
C TYR A 176 2.53 8.91 -10.20
N MET A 177 2.36 8.35 -8.99
CA MET A 177 2.86 7.03 -8.66
C MET A 177 2.25 5.94 -9.55
N ASP A 178 0.95 5.99 -9.82
CA ASP A 178 0.27 5.07 -10.73
C ASP A 178 0.90 5.07 -12.13
N LYS A 179 1.21 6.25 -12.67
CA LYS A 179 1.94 6.38 -13.95
C LYS A 179 3.35 5.78 -13.87
N CYS A 180 4.06 6.01 -12.76
CA CYS A 180 5.42 5.46 -12.58
C CYS A 180 5.38 3.93 -12.52
N ILE A 181 4.39 3.33 -11.84
CA ILE A 181 4.17 1.88 -11.80
C ILE A 181 3.84 1.36 -13.20
N GLY A 182 2.96 2.03 -13.93
CA GLY A 182 2.61 1.64 -15.31
C GLY A 182 3.84 1.58 -16.20
N THR A 183 4.65 2.65 -16.24
CA THR A 183 5.90 2.70 -16.99
C THR A 183 6.88 1.62 -16.55
N PHE A 184 7.03 1.38 -15.26
CA PHE A 184 7.90 0.35 -14.71
C PHE A 184 7.50 -1.06 -15.19
N ILE A 185 6.21 -1.37 -15.15
CA ILE A 185 5.67 -2.65 -15.65
C ILE A 185 5.94 -2.80 -17.17
N GLU A 186 5.72 -1.73 -17.95
CA GLU A 186 6.00 -1.74 -19.38
C GLU A 186 7.48 -1.99 -19.68
N GLU A 187 8.41 -1.36 -18.95
CA GLU A 187 9.84 -1.57 -19.14
C GLU A 187 10.28 -2.98 -18.73
N LEU A 188 9.75 -3.54 -17.64
CA LEU A 188 10.01 -4.94 -17.28
C LEU A 188 9.48 -5.92 -18.32
N ASP A 189 8.34 -5.62 -18.95
CA ASP A 189 7.78 -6.44 -20.02
C ASP A 189 8.65 -6.41 -21.27
N LYS A 190 9.15 -5.25 -21.66
CA LYS A 190 10.12 -5.10 -22.79
C LYS A 190 11.39 -5.91 -22.55
N GLU A 191 11.85 -6.01 -21.31
CA GLU A 191 13.03 -6.83 -20.95
C GLU A 191 12.70 -8.34 -20.81
N GLY A 192 11.44 -8.76 -21.04
CA GLY A 192 11.00 -10.15 -20.95
C GLY A 192 10.93 -10.70 -19.51
N ILE A 193 11.09 -9.84 -18.50
CA ILE A 193 11.11 -10.26 -17.08
C ILE A 193 9.74 -10.73 -16.64
N LEU A 194 8.65 -10.14 -17.18
CA LEU A 194 7.28 -10.44 -16.75
C LEU A 194 6.73 -11.78 -17.21
N ASP A 195 7.39 -12.45 -18.15
CA ASP A 195 6.91 -13.74 -18.68
C ASP A 195 6.84 -14.81 -17.59
N ASN A 196 7.68 -14.70 -16.57
CA ASN A 196 7.80 -15.65 -15.47
C ASN A 196 7.83 -14.99 -14.08
N THR A 197 7.14 -13.85 -13.93
CA THR A 197 7.16 -13.05 -12.70
C THR A 197 5.77 -12.84 -12.14
N ILE A 198 5.65 -12.91 -10.82
CA ILE A 198 4.48 -12.41 -10.08
C ILE A 198 4.82 -11.03 -9.53
N ILE A 199 3.95 -10.06 -9.78
CA ILE A 199 4.01 -8.73 -9.19
C ILE A 199 2.99 -8.67 -8.05
N VAL A 200 3.43 -8.20 -6.88
CA VAL A 200 2.55 -7.89 -5.75
C VAL A 200 2.64 -6.40 -5.47
N ILE A 201 1.51 -5.70 -5.57
CA ILE A 201 1.38 -4.27 -5.29
C ILE A 201 0.52 -4.10 -4.04
N TYR A 202 1.02 -3.35 -3.05
CA TYR A 202 0.25 -3.10 -1.85
C TYR A 202 0.54 -1.72 -1.24
N GLY A 203 -0.47 -1.20 -0.51
CA GLY A 203 -0.27 -0.06 0.36
C GLY A 203 0.36 -0.49 1.68
N ASP A 204 1.38 0.22 2.12
CA ASP A 204 2.06 -0.07 3.38
C ASP A 204 1.31 0.51 4.59
N HIS A 205 0.64 1.64 4.42
CA HIS A 205 -0.26 2.25 5.42
C HIS A 205 -1.17 3.29 4.77
N ASP A 206 -2.13 3.82 5.52
CA ASP A 206 -2.99 4.91 5.10
C ASP A 206 -2.21 6.23 4.95
N ALA A 207 -2.76 7.16 4.17
CA ALA A 207 -2.15 8.46 3.90
C ALA A 207 -2.12 9.41 5.10
N ARG A 208 -2.72 9.02 6.24
CA ARG A 208 -2.86 9.82 7.47
C ARG A 208 -3.52 11.18 7.24
N LEU A 209 -4.46 11.23 6.29
CA LEU A 209 -5.31 12.38 6.09
C LEU A 209 -6.20 12.58 7.33
N SER A 210 -6.50 13.84 7.65
CA SER A 210 -7.38 14.15 8.78
C SER A 210 -8.85 13.88 8.43
N LYS A 211 -9.68 13.70 9.46
CA LYS A 211 -11.13 13.60 9.30
C LYS A 211 -11.71 14.77 8.51
N LYS A 212 -11.18 15.99 8.76
CA LYS A 212 -11.57 17.22 8.04
C LYS A 212 -11.25 17.20 6.55
N ASP A 213 -10.17 16.51 6.13
CA ASP A 213 -9.86 16.39 4.70
C ASP A 213 -10.93 15.58 3.99
N TYR A 214 -11.44 14.52 4.63
CA TYR A 214 -12.55 13.73 4.08
C TYR A 214 -13.87 14.49 4.14
N GLU A 215 -14.18 15.17 5.25
CA GLU A 215 -15.39 16.01 5.37
C GLU A 215 -15.42 17.09 4.29
N TYR A 216 -14.28 17.73 4.01
CA TYR A 216 -14.19 18.70 2.90
C TYR A 216 -14.53 18.05 1.55
N MET A 217 -13.98 16.88 1.27
CA MET A 217 -14.20 16.17 0.01
C MET A 217 -15.67 15.77 -0.19
N TYR A 218 -16.33 15.29 0.88
CA TYR A 218 -17.74 14.88 0.82
C TYR A 218 -18.71 16.04 0.71
N ASN A 219 -18.41 17.15 1.38
CA ASN A 219 -19.35 18.26 1.57
C ASN A 219 -19.13 19.42 0.60
N TYR A 220 -18.19 19.33 -0.33
CA TYR A 220 -18.03 20.39 -1.34
C TYR A 220 -19.16 20.34 -2.38
N ASP A 221 -19.93 21.43 -2.44
CA ASP A 221 -20.97 21.65 -3.46
C ASP A 221 -20.39 22.43 -4.67
N PRO A 222 -20.25 21.80 -5.85
CA PRO A 222 -19.71 22.46 -7.03
C PRO A 222 -20.66 23.51 -7.63
N TYR A 223 -21.96 23.47 -7.32
CA TYR A 223 -22.93 24.46 -7.83
C TYR A 223 -22.79 25.81 -7.15
N THR A 224 -22.58 25.80 -5.84
CA THR A 224 -22.37 27.02 -5.04
C THR A 224 -20.89 27.39 -4.88
N ASP A 225 -19.95 26.50 -5.22
CA ASP A 225 -18.51 26.62 -4.98
C ASP A 225 -18.15 26.78 -3.50
N LYS A 226 -18.87 26.04 -2.64
CA LYS A 226 -18.73 26.12 -1.18
C LYS A 226 -18.77 24.73 -0.56
N VAL A 227 -18.21 24.62 0.63
CA VAL A 227 -18.37 23.45 1.49
C VAL A 227 -19.64 23.64 2.31
N LEU A 228 -20.51 22.62 2.36
CA LEU A 228 -21.70 22.59 3.18
C LEU A 228 -21.31 22.79 4.66
N ASN A 229 -22.17 23.51 5.39
CA ASN A 229 -22.03 23.66 6.84
C ASN A 229 -22.62 22.45 7.55
N SER A 230 -22.21 22.21 8.78
CA SER A 230 -22.68 21.08 9.61
C SER A 230 -24.17 21.10 9.97
N ASP A 231 -24.84 22.21 9.74
CA ASP A 231 -26.29 22.39 9.92
C ASP A 231 -27.10 22.19 8.63
N ASP A 232 -26.43 21.97 7.49
CA ASP A 232 -27.08 21.61 6.23
C ASP A 232 -27.59 20.17 6.27
N GLU A 233 -28.83 19.95 5.81
CA GLU A 233 -29.44 18.62 5.78
C GLU A 233 -28.72 17.58 4.93
N ASN A 234 -27.91 18.04 3.96
CA ASN A 234 -27.11 17.20 3.08
C ASN A 234 -25.64 17.06 3.58
N TYR A 235 -25.31 17.63 4.73
CA TYR A 235 -23.97 17.53 5.29
C TYR A 235 -23.64 16.09 5.67
N HIS A 236 -22.53 15.57 5.16
CA HIS A 236 -21.99 14.27 5.53
C HIS A 236 -20.94 14.43 6.63
N GLU A 237 -21.29 14.09 7.85
CA GLU A 237 -20.32 13.94 8.94
C GLU A 237 -19.55 12.63 8.79
N VAL A 238 -18.23 12.72 8.66
CA VAL A 238 -17.38 11.52 8.68
C VAL A 238 -17.32 10.96 10.09
N THR A 239 -17.99 9.87 10.34
CA THR A 239 -18.02 9.24 11.66
C THR A 239 -16.65 8.67 12.05
N ASN A 240 -16.42 8.37 13.32
CA ASN A 240 -15.19 7.69 13.74
C ASN A 240 -15.06 6.31 13.12
N TYR A 241 -16.17 5.61 12.91
CA TYR A 241 -16.23 4.33 12.23
C TYR A 241 -15.77 4.44 10.77
N GLU A 242 -16.32 5.36 9.99
CA GLU A 242 -15.90 5.60 8.61
C GLU A 242 -14.41 5.97 8.54
N TYR A 243 -13.94 6.82 9.45
CA TYR A 243 -12.54 7.23 9.52
C TYR A 243 -11.59 6.06 9.83
N GLU A 244 -11.96 5.16 10.75
CA GLU A 244 -11.17 3.97 11.06
C GLU A 244 -11.11 2.99 9.87
N LEU A 245 -12.16 2.90 9.05
CA LEU A 245 -12.19 2.07 7.85
C LEU A 245 -11.32 2.63 6.70
N ASN A 246 -10.91 3.89 6.75
CA ASN A 246 -9.96 4.47 5.79
C ASN A 246 -8.53 3.89 5.89
N ARG A 247 -8.26 2.99 6.83
CA ARG A 247 -7.06 2.15 6.86
C ARG A 247 -7.02 1.08 5.77
N LYS A 248 -8.04 1.02 4.95
CA LYS A 248 -8.09 0.17 3.77
C LYS A 248 -7.05 0.63 2.76
N VAL A 249 -6.19 -0.29 2.35
CA VAL A 249 -5.13 -0.06 1.37
C VAL A 249 -5.23 -1.09 0.25
N PRO A 250 -4.69 -0.83 -0.96
CA PRO A 250 -4.73 -1.81 -2.04
C PRO A 250 -3.85 -3.01 -1.74
N PHE A 251 -4.28 -4.18 -2.24
CA PHE A 251 -3.47 -5.38 -2.34
C PHE A 251 -3.82 -6.11 -3.64
N ILE A 252 -2.85 -6.23 -4.52
CA ILE A 252 -3.00 -6.80 -5.86
C ILE A 252 -1.90 -7.82 -6.10
N ILE A 253 -2.27 -9.00 -6.59
CA ILE A 253 -1.33 -10.00 -7.09
C ILE A 253 -1.57 -10.18 -8.58
N TRP A 254 -0.55 -9.95 -9.39
CA TRP A 254 -0.66 -10.00 -10.83
C TRP A 254 0.46 -10.83 -11.47
N SER A 255 0.12 -11.56 -12.50
CA SER A 255 1.04 -12.09 -13.51
C SER A 255 0.29 -12.28 -14.82
N LYS A 256 1.00 -12.51 -15.93
CA LYS A 256 0.39 -12.77 -17.25
C LYS A 256 -0.62 -13.92 -17.22
N ASP A 257 -0.42 -14.94 -16.38
CA ASP A 257 -1.25 -16.15 -16.31
C ASP A 257 -2.40 -16.09 -15.32
N ILE A 258 -2.37 -15.16 -14.37
CA ILE A 258 -3.42 -15.08 -13.34
C ILE A 258 -4.65 -14.39 -13.92
N LYS A 259 -5.79 -15.14 -13.96
CA LYS A 259 -7.08 -14.56 -14.36
C LYS A 259 -7.56 -13.50 -13.39
N ASN A 260 -8.26 -12.49 -13.90
CA ASN A 260 -8.82 -11.44 -13.08
C ASN A 260 -9.89 -11.97 -12.14
N LYS A 261 -9.73 -11.70 -10.85
CA LYS A 261 -10.69 -12.04 -9.80
C LYS A 261 -10.62 -11.01 -8.68
N GLU A 262 -11.78 -10.57 -8.21
CA GLU A 262 -11.90 -9.82 -6.97
C GLU A 262 -12.10 -10.78 -5.79
N ILE A 263 -11.40 -10.50 -4.67
CA ILE A 263 -11.49 -11.24 -3.42
C ILE A 263 -11.90 -10.24 -2.34
N ASN A 264 -13.10 -10.42 -1.80
CA ASN A 264 -13.71 -9.50 -0.84
C ASN A 264 -13.63 -9.98 0.62
N THR A 265 -13.04 -11.15 0.85
CA THR A 265 -12.75 -11.63 2.22
C THR A 265 -11.87 -10.61 2.93
N PRO A 266 -12.22 -10.17 4.15
CA PRO A 266 -11.37 -9.28 4.94
C PRO A 266 -9.96 -9.83 5.09
N MET A 267 -8.95 -9.02 4.81
CA MET A 267 -7.53 -9.41 4.84
C MET A 267 -6.71 -8.37 5.57
N GLY A 268 -5.87 -8.78 6.49
CA GLY A 268 -4.88 -7.95 7.15
C GLY A 268 -3.46 -8.23 6.64
N MET A 269 -2.51 -7.43 7.11
CA MET A 269 -1.10 -7.58 6.71
C MET A 269 -0.48 -8.89 7.18
N ILE A 270 -0.92 -9.44 8.31
CA ILE A 270 -0.45 -10.75 8.80
C ILE A 270 -0.81 -11.89 7.86
N ASP A 271 -1.85 -11.73 7.04
CA ASP A 271 -2.34 -12.75 6.10
C ASP A 271 -1.51 -12.83 4.81
N VAL A 272 -0.59 -11.85 4.58
CA VAL A 272 0.19 -11.76 3.33
C VAL A 272 1.14 -12.95 3.19
N LEU A 273 1.96 -13.24 4.22
CA LEU A 273 2.91 -14.34 4.15
C LEU A 273 2.21 -15.70 3.95
N PRO A 274 1.14 -16.08 4.69
CA PRO A 274 0.45 -17.33 4.43
C PRO A 274 -0.17 -17.40 3.02
N THR A 275 -0.76 -16.31 2.53
CA THR A 275 -1.40 -16.25 1.20
C THR A 275 -0.37 -16.39 0.08
N LEU A 276 0.71 -15.59 0.11
CA LEU A 276 1.79 -15.69 -0.86
C LEU A 276 2.59 -16.99 -0.68
N GLY A 277 2.79 -17.41 0.56
CA GLY A 277 3.51 -18.62 0.89
C GLY A 277 2.89 -19.85 0.24
N ASN A 278 1.56 -19.98 0.28
CA ASN A 278 0.86 -21.06 -0.41
C ASN A 278 1.10 -21.02 -1.93
N MET A 279 1.07 -19.83 -2.55
CA MET A 279 1.34 -19.67 -3.99
C MET A 279 2.79 -20.03 -4.36
N LEU A 280 3.74 -19.83 -3.44
CA LEU A 280 5.18 -20.05 -3.64
C LEU A 280 5.67 -21.38 -3.06
N GLY A 281 4.76 -22.18 -2.49
CA GLY A 281 5.07 -23.48 -1.90
C GLY A 281 5.96 -23.38 -0.66
N ILE A 282 5.81 -22.33 0.15
CA ILE A 282 6.48 -22.14 1.44
C ILE A 282 5.46 -21.93 2.54
N SER A 283 5.84 -22.23 3.79
CA SER A 283 4.97 -22.00 4.95
C SER A 283 5.81 -21.65 6.18
N SER A 284 5.28 -20.78 7.03
CA SER A 284 5.85 -20.47 8.34
C SER A 284 4.97 -21.07 9.44
N LYS A 285 5.60 -21.82 10.35
CA LYS A 285 4.91 -22.36 11.53
C LYS A 285 4.61 -21.29 12.60
N TYR A 286 5.16 -20.10 12.45
CA TYR A 286 4.97 -18.98 13.36
C TYR A 286 3.99 -17.94 12.83
N ALA A 287 3.48 -18.11 11.61
CA ALA A 287 2.51 -17.22 11.02
C ALA A 287 1.24 -17.12 11.88
N LEU A 288 0.80 -15.88 12.18
CA LEU A 288 -0.45 -15.61 12.89
C LEU A 288 -1.63 -15.42 11.94
N GLY A 289 -1.36 -15.09 10.69
CA GLY A 289 -2.37 -14.85 9.66
C GLY A 289 -2.86 -16.13 8.99
N ASN A 290 -3.82 -15.96 8.10
CA ASN A 290 -4.47 -17.02 7.34
C ASN A 290 -4.16 -16.91 5.84
N ASP A 291 -4.19 -18.02 5.13
CA ASP A 291 -4.20 -18.03 3.67
C ASP A 291 -5.60 -17.70 3.17
N ILE A 292 -5.77 -16.48 2.68
CA ILE A 292 -7.06 -15.92 2.25
C ILE A 292 -7.64 -16.66 1.05
N MET A 293 -6.80 -17.30 0.24
CA MET A 293 -7.27 -18.07 -0.93
C MET A 293 -7.95 -19.37 -0.54
N ASN A 294 -7.69 -19.89 0.66
CA ASN A 294 -8.23 -21.15 1.18
C ASN A 294 -9.21 -20.98 2.36
N ILE A 295 -9.50 -19.74 2.75
CA ILE A 295 -10.50 -19.47 3.80
C ILE A 295 -11.88 -19.21 3.17
N LYS A 296 -12.95 -19.57 3.88
CA LYS A 296 -14.31 -19.23 3.47
C LYS A 296 -14.60 -17.75 3.65
N ASP A 297 -15.37 -17.18 2.74
CA ASP A 297 -15.79 -15.80 2.83
C ASP A 297 -16.43 -15.49 4.19
N GLY A 298 -15.94 -14.42 4.83
CA GLY A 298 -16.43 -13.97 6.13
C GLY A 298 -15.86 -14.67 7.34
N ASP A 299 -15.01 -15.69 7.16
CA ASP A 299 -14.42 -16.42 8.28
C ASP A 299 -13.12 -15.78 8.81
N ASN A 300 -12.62 -14.71 8.17
CA ASN A 300 -11.41 -14.04 8.60
C ASN A 300 -11.69 -12.83 9.49
N THR A 301 -10.81 -12.61 10.45
CA THR A 301 -10.87 -11.48 11.39
C THR A 301 -9.57 -10.70 11.35
N ILE A 302 -9.68 -9.39 11.09
CA ILE A 302 -8.56 -8.47 11.11
C ILE A 302 -8.52 -7.82 12.49
N VAL A 303 -7.44 -8.00 13.23
CA VAL A 303 -7.22 -7.34 14.52
C VAL A 303 -6.26 -6.16 14.30
N PHE A 304 -6.65 -4.96 14.76
CA PHE A 304 -5.82 -3.77 14.71
C PHE A 304 -4.99 -3.59 15.98
N ASN A 305 -3.89 -2.84 15.89
CA ASN A 305 -2.99 -2.61 17.03
C ASN A 305 -3.65 -1.96 18.26
N ASN A 306 -4.76 -1.26 18.08
CA ASN A 306 -5.54 -0.67 19.17
C ASN A 306 -6.52 -1.65 19.84
N GLY A 307 -6.54 -2.93 19.42
CA GLY A 307 -7.44 -3.96 19.91
C GLY A 307 -8.84 -3.96 19.27
N SER A 308 -9.14 -3.01 18.37
CA SER A 308 -10.32 -3.08 17.52
C SER A 308 -10.18 -4.21 16.51
N TYR A 309 -11.31 -4.75 16.00
CA TYR A 309 -11.26 -5.78 14.98
C TYR A 309 -12.38 -5.63 13.94
N LEU A 310 -12.13 -6.20 12.77
CA LEU A 310 -13.03 -6.19 11.64
C LEU A 310 -13.25 -7.63 11.14
N THR A 311 -14.50 -7.96 10.84
CA THR A 311 -14.91 -9.15 10.10
C THR A 311 -15.68 -8.73 8.84
N SER A 312 -16.18 -9.67 8.05
CA SER A 312 -17.10 -9.35 6.94
C SER A 312 -18.45 -8.79 7.39
N LYS A 313 -18.78 -8.88 8.68
CA LYS A 313 -20.11 -8.54 9.23
C LYS A 313 -20.10 -7.36 10.17
N ILE A 314 -19.04 -7.18 10.93
CA ILE A 314 -18.99 -6.17 12.00
C ILE A 314 -17.59 -5.54 12.11
N TYR A 315 -17.58 -4.30 12.58
CA TYR A 315 -16.42 -3.64 13.17
C TYR A 315 -16.65 -3.43 14.65
N TYR A 316 -15.70 -3.89 15.48
CA TYR A 316 -15.68 -3.66 16.93
C TYR A 316 -14.66 -2.57 17.26
N ASN A 317 -15.10 -1.54 17.98
CA ASN A 317 -14.25 -0.47 18.48
C ASN A 317 -13.85 -0.73 19.93
N SER A 318 -12.57 -1.03 20.16
CA SER A 318 -12.05 -1.35 21.49
C SER A 318 -12.04 -0.15 22.46
N ARG A 319 -12.14 1.10 21.98
CA ARG A 319 -12.08 2.31 22.82
C ARG A 319 -13.36 2.55 23.59
N ASN A 320 -14.50 2.23 23.00
CA ASN A 320 -15.83 2.46 23.58
C ASN A 320 -16.70 1.19 23.70
N GLY A 321 -16.24 0.07 23.15
CA GLY A 321 -16.96 -1.20 23.15
C GLY A 321 -18.08 -1.29 22.11
N ASP A 322 -18.23 -0.31 21.24
CA ASP A 322 -19.30 -0.29 20.23
C ASP A 322 -19.06 -1.30 19.11
N ILE A 323 -20.17 -1.85 18.62
CA ILE A 323 -20.20 -2.76 17.47
C ILE A 323 -20.99 -2.08 16.36
N TYR A 324 -20.35 -1.96 15.20
CA TYR A 324 -20.95 -1.38 13.99
C TYR A 324 -21.17 -2.50 12.96
N PRO A 325 -22.40 -2.68 12.44
CA PRO A 325 -22.64 -3.61 11.35
C PRO A 325 -21.99 -3.06 10.07
N ILE A 326 -21.32 -3.93 9.30
CA ILE A 326 -20.85 -3.59 7.98
C ILE A 326 -22.00 -3.84 7.02
N ALA A 327 -22.72 -2.78 6.64
CA ALA A 327 -23.75 -2.86 5.62
C ALA A 327 -23.08 -2.87 4.25
N ASN A 328 -23.52 -3.76 3.36
CA ASN A 328 -23.09 -3.78 1.95
C ASN A 328 -23.36 -2.45 1.24
N GLU A 329 -24.28 -1.62 1.72
CA GLU A 329 -24.66 -0.33 1.17
C GLU A 329 -23.67 0.81 1.49
N VAL A 330 -22.95 0.77 2.59
CA VAL A 330 -21.92 1.79 2.96
C VAL A 330 -20.66 1.61 2.10
N ILE A 331 -20.40 0.42 1.61
CA ILE A 331 -19.27 0.10 0.73
C ILE A 331 -19.56 0.49 -0.73
N ASN A 332 -20.82 0.67 -1.10
CA ASN A 332 -21.28 0.99 -2.45
C ASN A 332 -21.33 2.49 -2.79
N ASN A 333 -20.63 3.33 -2.06
CA ASN A 333 -20.42 4.69 -2.55
C ASN A 333 -19.38 4.64 -3.68
N GLU A 334 -19.87 4.31 -4.91
CA GLU A 334 -19.09 4.02 -6.12
C GLU A 334 -18.02 5.06 -6.49
N TYR A 335 -18.11 6.26 -5.92
CA TYR A 335 -17.14 7.33 -6.18
C TYR A 335 -15.83 7.21 -5.39
N ILE A 336 -15.81 6.49 -4.29
CA ILE A 336 -14.64 6.41 -3.40
C ILE A 336 -13.91 5.08 -3.55
N THR A 337 -14.62 3.98 -3.75
CA THR A 337 -14.03 2.65 -3.90
C THR A 337 -13.24 2.44 -5.20
N LYS A 338 -13.46 3.24 -6.24
CA LYS A 338 -12.71 3.15 -7.51
C LYS A 338 -11.47 4.05 -7.58
N ARG A 339 -11.14 4.82 -6.54
CA ARG A 339 -10.03 5.80 -6.55
C ARG A 339 -9.15 5.79 -5.30
N VAL A 340 -9.19 4.79 -4.48
CA VAL A 340 -8.27 4.67 -3.35
C VAL A 340 -7.00 3.95 -3.84
N VAL A 341 -5.99 4.61 -4.19
CA VAL A 341 -4.95 5.27 -3.49
C VAL A 341 -3.80 4.35 -3.07
N TYR A 342 -2.73 4.40 -3.82
CA TYR A 342 -1.54 3.58 -3.64
C TYR A 342 -0.46 4.35 -2.86
N THR A 343 -0.19 3.98 -1.61
CA THR A 343 1.12 4.16 -0.99
C THR A 343 1.76 2.79 -0.95
N GLY A 344 2.83 2.54 -1.70
CA GLY A 344 3.09 1.16 -1.94
C GLY A 344 4.54 0.72 -1.96
N CYS A 345 4.69 -0.52 -1.57
CA CYS A 345 5.84 -1.35 -1.88
C CYS A 345 5.46 -2.33 -2.99
N LEU A 346 6.41 -2.64 -3.84
CA LEU A 346 6.30 -3.64 -4.89
C LEU A 346 7.16 -4.86 -4.55
N PHE A 347 6.57 -6.05 -4.57
CA PHE A 347 7.31 -7.31 -4.52
C PHE A 347 7.37 -7.94 -5.91
N PHE A 348 8.53 -8.46 -6.25
CA PHE A 348 8.73 -9.25 -7.45
C PHE A 348 9.17 -10.65 -7.07
N CYS A 349 8.54 -11.65 -7.64
CA CYS A 349 8.94 -13.03 -7.49
C CYS A 349 8.93 -13.71 -8.86
N LYS A 350 10.09 -14.20 -9.29
CA LYS A 350 10.20 -14.98 -10.52
C LYS A 350 9.64 -16.37 -10.26
N LYS A 351 8.65 -16.80 -11.07
CA LYS A 351 8.06 -18.14 -11.07
C LYS A 351 9.01 -19.21 -11.62
N TYR A 352 8.79 -20.47 -11.23
CA TYR A 352 9.31 -21.65 -11.91
C TYR A 352 8.78 -21.78 -13.33
#